data_6cb6e20fe26f4eb18ce8224898613d4e
#
_entry.id   6cb6e20fe26f4eb18ce8224898613d4e
#
_cell.length_a   1.000
_cell.length_b   1.000
_cell.length_c   1.000
_cell.angle_alpha   90.00
_cell.angle_beta   90.00
_cell.angle_gamma   90.00
#
_symmetry.space_group_name_H-M   'P 1'
#
loop_
_entity.id
_entity.type
_entity.pdbx_description
1 polymer ?
#
loop_
_entity_poly.entity_id
_entity_poly.type
_entity_poly.pdbx_seq_one_letter_code
_entity_poly.pdbx_strand_id
1 'polypeptide(L)'
;MKTFKEDPQRKSSTSSLNPIQKKIKEPLKKEPRSQKLPEDKAEQFTYQSVPERLFSRDRAYEVIKRIVDERLEAVEYSCACAVITKDLSDCIKAAVKKLMYDRYKLVCYVTIGQLKDSMVNCGSRAIWCPTSDTFTEYIYKNRSLFAVCILFAVYKE
;
A
#
# COMPACT_ATOMS: atom_id res chain seq x y z
N MET A 1 57.62 -15.75 28.03
CA MET A 1 57.40 -16.39 29.32
C MET A 1 56.56 -15.45 30.18
N LYS A 2 55.29 -15.68 30.29
CA LYS A 2 54.41 -15.20 31.36
C LYS A 2 53.21 -16.14 31.43
N THR A 3 53.10 -16.72 32.58
CA THR A 3 52.33 -17.81 33.06
C THR A 3 50.82 -17.56 33.15
N PHE A 4 50.07 -18.55 32.67
CA PHE A 4 48.63 -18.74 32.96
C PHE A 4 48.42 -18.98 34.45
N LYS A 5 47.42 -18.28 35.06
CA LYS A 5 46.87 -18.65 36.36
C LYS A 5 45.44 -19.10 36.18
N GLU A 6 45.19 -20.32 36.53
CA GLU A 6 43.86 -20.91 36.70
C GLU A 6 43.14 -20.31 37.89
N ASP A 7 41.82 -20.14 37.75
CA ASP A 7 40.93 -19.72 38.82
C ASP A 7 39.91 -20.84 39.12
N PRO A 8 39.80 -21.32 40.32
CA PRO A 8 38.82 -22.33 40.71
C PRO A 8 37.70 -21.67 41.53
N GLN A 9 36.46 -21.90 41.22
CA GLN A 9 35.38 -22.30 42.12
C GLN A 9 33.99 -21.98 41.57
N ARG A 10 33.42 -23.06 41.06
CA ARG A 10 32.00 -23.16 40.74
C ARG A 10 31.23 -23.48 42.02
N LYS A 11 30.56 -22.51 42.63
CA LYS A 11 29.58 -22.75 43.68
C LYS A 11 28.20 -23.00 43.04
N SER A 12 27.64 -24.16 43.27
CA SER A 12 26.26 -24.54 43.02
C SER A 12 25.31 -23.74 43.90
N SER A 13 24.42 -22.98 43.29
CA SER A 13 23.25 -22.39 43.95
C SER A 13 21.99 -23.10 43.45
N THR A 14 21.38 -23.85 44.36
CA THR A 14 20.04 -24.42 44.22
C THR A 14 19.01 -23.31 44.10
N SER A 15 18.39 -23.20 42.94
CA SER A 15 17.27 -22.28 42.73
C SER A 15 15.98 -22.94 43.21
N SER A 16 15.35 -22.30 44.17
CA SER A 16 14.01 -22.55 44.65
C SER A 16 12.98 -22.36 43.56
N LEU A 17 12.17 -23.36 43.32
CA LEU A 17 11.06 -23.34 42.36
C LEU A 17 9.98 -22.38 42.80
N ASN A 18 9.55 -21.50 41.89
CA ASN A 18 8.46 -20.53 42.07
C ASN A 18 7.09 -21.20 42.30
N PRO A 19 6.22 -20.61 43.14
CA PRO A 19 4.93 -21.19 43.52
C PRO A 19 3.81 -21.13 42.45
N ILE A 20 4.13 -20.77 41.20
CA ILE A 20 3.13 -20.59 40.12
C ILE A 20 2.73 -21.91 39.43
N GLN A 21 3.43 -23.02 39.68
CA GLN A 21 3.13 -24.30 39.02
C GLN A 21 2.11 -25.19 39.70
N LYS A 22 1.43 -24.74 40.75
CA LYS A 22 0.42 -25.55 41.49
C LYS A 22 -1.04 -25.29 41.12
N LYS A 23 -1.33 -24.52 40.05
CA LYS A 23 -2.71 -24.21 39.64
C LYS A 23 -3.18 -24.80 38.32
N ILE A 24 -2.54 -25.84 37.82
CA ILE A 24 -2.98 -26.51 36.57
C ILE A 24 -3.36 -27.95 36.89
N LYS A 25 -4.44 -28.17 37.58
CA LYS A 25 -5.17 -29.44 37.62
C LYS A 25 -6.60 -29.22 38.08
N GLU A 26 -7.42 -28.51 37.26
CA GLU A 26 -8.87 -28.66 37.29
C GLU A 26 -9.33 -29.03 35.89
N PRO A 27 -10.16 -30.06 35.71
CA PRO A 27 -10.67 -30.48 34.42
C PRO A 27 -11.70 -29.47 33.93
N LEU A 28 -11.44 -28.81 32.79
CA LEU A 28 -12.39 -27.97 32.09
C LEU A 28 -13.63 -28.79 31.71
N LYS A 29 -14.79 -28.50 32.34
CA LYS A 29 -16.11 -28.93 31.89
C LYS A 29 -16.35 -28.46 30.47
N LYS A 30 -16.45 -29.39 29.54
CA LYS A 30 -16.83 -29.14 28.15
C LYS A 30 -18.33 -28.80 28.14
N GLU A 31 -18.67 -27.52 28.03
CA GLU A 31 -20.00 -27.10 27.60
C GLU A 31 -20.04 -27.18 26.05
N PRO A 32 -21.12 -27.77 25.50
CA PRO A 32 -21.31 -27.82 24.06
C PRO A 32 -21.77 -26.43 23.59
N ARG A 33 -20.86 -25.54 23.23
CA ARG A 33 -21.18 -24.32 22.50
C ARG A 33 -21.48 -24.68 21.04
N SER A 34 -22.73 -24.99 20.76
CA SER A 34 -23.27 -24.90 19.41
C SER A 34 -23.32 -23.40 19.00
N GLN A 35 -22.19 -22.83 18.67
CA GLN A 35 -22.17 -21.57 17.92
C GLN A 35 -22.58 -21.92 16.49
N LYS A 36 -23.84 -21.58 16.12
CA LYS A 36 -24.21 -21.41 14.72
C LYS A 36 -23.20 -20.40 14.14
N LEU A 37 -22.32 -20.88 13.26
CA LEU A 37 -21.56 -20.00 12.39
C LEU A 37 -22.59 -19.14 11.64
N PRO A 38 -22.37 -17.82 11.50
CA PRO A 38 -23.17 -17.02 10.58
C PRO A 38 -23.05 -17.68 9.21
N GLU A 39 -24.17 -17.93 8.57
CA GLU A 39 -24.21 -18.36 7.18
C GLU A 39 -23.50 -17.24 6.39
N ASP A 40 -22.24 -17.48 6.04
CA ASP A 40 -21.53 -16.67 5.07
C ASP A 40 -22.41 -16.67 3.83
N LYS A 41 -22.97 -15.51 3.52
CA LYS A 41 -23.53 -15.25 2.19
C LYS A 41 -22.39 -15.54 1.23
N ALA A 42 -22.41 -16.70 0.62
CA ALA A 42 -21.48 -17.06 -0.44
C ALA A 42 -21.65 -15.97 -1.51
N GLU A 43 -20.73 -15.02 -1.52
CA GLU A 43 -20.62 -14.06 -2.62
C GLU A 43 -20.42 -14.92 -3.86
N GLN A 44 -21.43 -14.94 -4.72
CA GLN A 44 -21.33 -15.61 -6.01
C GLN A 44 -20.28 -14.88 -6.81
N PHE A 45 -19.05 -15.41 -6.79
CA PHE A 45 -17.98 -14.92 -7.64
C PHE A 45 -18.31 -15.24 -9.09
N THR A 46 -18.87 -14.25 -9.78
CA THR A 46 -19.09 -14.36 -11.23
C THR A 46 -17.78 -14.04 -11.93
N TYR A 47 -17.19 -15.05 -12.56
CA TYR A 47 -16.03 -14.85 -13.43
C TYR A 47 -16.45 -14.12 -14.70
N GLN A 48 -15.79 -13.01 -14.98
CA GLN A 48 -16.04 -12.18 -16.15
C GLN A 48 -14.70 -11.78 -16.77
N SER A 49 -14.34 -12.41 -17.87
CA SER A 49 -13.05 -12.23 -18.53
C SER A 49 -12.89 -10.90 -19.27
N VAL A 50 -14.00 -10.23 -19.58
CA VAL A 50 -14.01 -8.96 -20.30
C VAL A 50 -14.81 -7.93 -19.54
N PRO A 51 -14.31 -6.69 -19.38
CA PRO A 51 -15.05 -5.63 -18.72
C PRO A 51 -16.26 -5.19 -19.55
N GLU A 52 -17.38 -4.94 -18.90
CA GLU A 52 -18.58 -4.37 -19.55
C GLU A 52 -18.29 -2.98 -20.11
N ARG A 53 -17.43 -2.24 -19.42
CA ARG A 53 -17.01 -0.90 -19.82
C ARG A 53 -15.50 -0.75 -19.69
N LEU A 54 -14.83 -0.52 -20.80
CA LEU A 54 -13.40 -0.27 -20.83
C LEU A 54 -13.04 1.04 -20.10
N PHE A 55 -11.91 1.00 -19.41
CA PHE A 55 -11.38 2.17 -18.73
C PHE A 55 -10.96 3.25 -19.74
N SER A 56 -11.49 4.47 -19.58
CA SER A 56 -11.13 5.60 -20.43
C SER A 56 -9.91 6.33 -19.89
N ARG A 57 -8.81 6.25 -20.64
CA ARG A 57 -7.57 6.97 -20.33
C ARG A 57 -7.77 8.48 -20.32
N ASP A 58 -8.50 9.01 -21.30
CA ASP A 58 -8.68 10.45 -21.48
C ASP A 58 -9.44 11.07 -20.32
N ARG A 59 -10.52 10.40 -19.87
CA ARG A 59 -11.28 10.87 -18.70
C ARG A 59 -10.43 10.85 -17.42
N ALA A 60 -9.63 9.82 -17.25
CA ALA A 60 -8.73 9.73 -16.10
C ALA A 60 -7.63 10.79 -16.19
N TYR A 61 -7.06 11.03 -17.37
CA TYR A 61 -6.08 12.08 -17.62
C TYR A 61 -6.61 13.46 -17.21
N GLU A 62 -7.80 13.84 -17.68
CA GLU A 62 -8.39 15.13 -17.34
C GLU A 62 -8.61 15.31 -15.83
N VAL A 63 -9.03 14.23 -15.14
CA VAL A 63 -9.18 14.25 -13.69
C VAL A 63 -7.83 14.44 -12.99
N ILE A 64 -6.81 13.71 -13.42
CA ILE A 64 -5.46 13.79 -12.83
C ILE A 64 -4.90 15.19 -13.06
N LYS A 65 -4.93 15.67 -14.30
CA LYS A 65 -4.44 16.99 -14.68
C LYS A 65 -5.05 18.07 -13.81
N ARG A 66 -6.38 18.13 -13.73
CA ARG A 66 -7.08 19.14 -12.92
C ARG A 66 -6.65 19.11 -11.45
N ILE A 67 -6.57 17.94 -10.84
CA ILE A 67 -6.22 17.81 -9.42
C ILE A 67 -4.76 18.21 -9.19
N VAL A 68 -3.87 17.81 -10.07
CA VAL A 68 -2.44 18.11 -9.94
C VAL A 68 -2.17 19.57 -10.14
N ASP A 69 -2.76 20.18 -11.17
CA ASP A 69 -2.62 21.62 -11.46
C ASP A 69 -3.15 22.45 -10.28
N GLU A 70 -4.38 22.17 -9.81
CA GLU A 70 -5.00 22.87 -8.68
C GLU A 70 -4.17 22.77 -7.38
N ARG A 71 -3.60 21.58 -7.11
CA ARG A 71 -2.88 21.31 -5.86
C ARG A 71 -1.44 21.81 -5.86
N LEU A 72 -0.78 21.89 -7.02
CA LEU A 72 0.64 22.22 -7.13
C LEU A 72 0.94 23.61 -7.68
N GLU A 73 -0.07 24.38 -8.12
CA GLU A 73 0.11 25.69 -8.72
C GLU A 73 0.89 26.65 -7.81
N ALA A 74 0.55 26.70 -6.53
CA ALA A 74 1.17 27.60 -5.56
C ALA A 74 2.21 26.90 -4.65
N VAL A 75 2.58 25.67 -4.95
CA VAL A 75 3.48 24.89 -4.09
C VAL A 75 4.92 25.04 -4.54
N GLU A 76 5.80 25.41 -3.59
CA GLU A 76 7.24 25.35 -3.75
C GLU A 76 7.79 24.04 -3.16
N TYR A 77 8.91 23.57 -3.73
CA TYR A 77 9.54 22.35 -3.26
C TYR A 77 10.08 22.50 -1.83
N SER A 78 9.63 21.65 -0.93
CA SER A 78 10.04 21.61 0.49
C SER A 78 9.87 20.20 1.08
N CYS A 79 10.30 20.02 2.32
CA CYS A 79 10.09 18.75 3.04
C CYS A 79 8.60 18.37 3.16
N ALA A 80 7.68 19.33 3.09
CA ALA A 80 6.25 19.09 3.09
C ALA A 80 5.76 18.34 1.83
N CYS A 81 6.54 18.33 0.74
CA CYS A 81 6.17 17.62 -0.49
C CYS A 81 5.94 16.11 -0.27
N ALA A 82 6.57 15.50 0.73
CA ALA A 82 6.35 14.09 1.06
C ALA A 82 4.89 13.83 1.50
N VAL A 83 4.31 14.72 2.29
CA VAL A 83 2.90 14.63 2.73
C VAL A 83 1.98 14.92 1.55
N ILE A 84 2.28 15.98 0.79
CA ILE A 84 1.51 16.37 -0.40
C ILE A 84 1.46 15.23 -1.42
N THR A 85 2.56 14.50 -1.63
CA THR A 85 2.62 13.36 -2.54
C THR A 85 1.62 12.27 -2.17
N LYS A 86 1.53 11.93 -0.88
CA LYS A 86 0.59 10.94 -0.39
C LYS A 86 -0.85 11.40 -0.56
N ASP A 87 -1.17 12.60 -0.10
CA ASP A 87 -2.51 13.17 -0.21
C ASP A 87 -2.95 13.28 -1.66
N LEU A 88 -2.06 13.68 -2.56
CA LEU A 88 -2.32 13.78 -3.99
C LEU A 88 -2.66 12.41 -4.60
N SER A 89 -1.89 11.37 -4.26
CA SER A 89 -2.17 10.00 -4.70
C SER A 89 -3.55 9.52 -4.25
N ASP A 90 -3.92 9.79 -3.00
CA ASP A 90 -5.21 9.38 -2.45
C ASP A 90 -6.38 10.18 -3.06
N CYS A 91 -6.20 11.49 -3.27
CA CYS A 91 -7.17 12.33 -3.97
C CYS A 91 -7.41 11.87 -5.42
N ILE A 92 -6.35 11.57 -6.17
CA ILE A 92 -6.45 11.07 -7.55
C ILE A 92 -7.21 9.76 -7.58
N LYS A 93 -6.85 8.78 -6.73
CA LYS A 93 -7.56 7.49 -6.66
C LYS A 93 -9.04 7.67 -6.32
N ALA A 94 -9.35 8.51 -5.34
CA ALA A 94 -10.73 8.78 -4.93
C ALA A 94 -11.55 9.43 -6.06
N ALA A 95 -10.95 10.38 -6.79
CA ALA A 95 -11.62 11.06 -7.89
C ALA A 95 -11.85 10.14 -9.10
N VAL A 96 -10.86 9.31 -9.46
CA VAL A 96 -10.99 8.38 -10.58
C VAL A 96 -11.98 7.26 -10.25
N LYS A 97 -12.08 6.80 -8.99
CA LYS A 97 -13.11 5.85 -8.56
C LYS A 97 -14.53 6.37 -8.79
N LYS A 98 -14.76 7.69 -8.70
CA LYS A 98 -16.06 8.30 -8.98
C LYS A 98 -16.49 8.22 -10.45
N LEU A 99 -15.58 7.86 -11.36
CA LEU A 99 -15.90 7.59 -12.76
C LEU A 99 -16.64 6.26 -12.95
N MET A 100 -16.78 5.45 -11.89
CA MET A 100 -17.56 4.21 -11.83
C MET A 100 -17.13 3.19 -12.90
N TYR A 101 -15.85 2.84 -12.89
CA TYR A 101 -15.33 1.70 -13.65
C TYR A 101 -15.28 0.48 -12.72
N ASP A 102 -16.27 -0.39 -12.86
CA ASP A 102 -16.38 -1.57 -12.03
C ASP A 102 -15.28 -2.58 -12.32
N ARG A 103 -14.87 -3.32 -11.28
CA ARG A 103 -13.84 -4.36 -11.34
C ARG A 103 -12.45 -3.88 -11.77
N TYR A 104 -12.19 -2.57 -11.80
CA TYR A 104 -10.84 -2.05 -12.01
C TYR A 104 -10.13 -1.75 -10.69
N LYS A 105 -8.96 -2.37 -10.52
CA LYS A 105 -8.02 -2.02 -9.45
C LYS A 105 -7.16 -0.85 -9.92
N LEU A 106 -7.19 0.24 -9.15
CA LEU A 106 -6.40 1.44 -9.43
C LEU A 106 -5.14 1.46 -8.59
N VAL A 107 -3.98 1.61 -9.25
CA VAL A 107 -2.68 1.83 -8.61
C VAL A 107 -2.19 3.20 -9.06
N CYS A 108 -2.08 4.14 -8.12
CA CYS A 108 -1.60 5.49 -8.39
C CYS A 108 -0.19 5.65 -7.82
N TYR A 109 0.72 6.04 -8.69
CA TYR A 109 2.10 6.37 -8.34
C TYR A 109 2.31 7.85 -8.56
N VAL A 110 2.78 8.56 -7.53
CA VAL A 110 3.08 9.99 -7.59
C VAL A 110 4.49 10.23 -7.08
N THR A 111 5.26 11.00 -7.82
CA THR A 111 6.59 11.46 -7.42
C THR A 111 6.66 12.97 -7.57
N ILE A 112 7.12 13.65 -6.53
CA ILE A 112 7.41 15.09 -6.56
C ILE A 112 8.91 15.26 -6.30
N GLY A 113 9.59 15.98 -7.17
CA GLY A 113 11.00 16.26 -7.06
C GLY A 113 11.31 17.74 -7.24
N GLN A 114 12.47 18.17 -6.73
CA GLN A 114 12.95 19.52 -6.94
C GLN A 114 13.39 19.72 -8.39
N LEU A 115 12.92 20.79 -9.00
CA LEU A 115 13.38 21.20 -10.32
C LEU A 115 14.70 21.97 -10.17
N LYS A 116 15.82 21.27 -10.31
CA LYS A 116 17.17 21.83 -10.45
C LYS A 116 17.71 21.37 -11.79
N ASP A 117 18.96 21.71 -12.09
CA ASP A 117 19.66 21.31 -13.33
C ASP A 117 19.85 19.78 -13.45
N SER A 118 18.92 19.00 -12.94
CA SER A 118 18.97 17.55 -12.93
C SER A 118 17.97 16.97 -13.92
N MET A 119 18.41 15.99 -14.69
CA MET A 119 17.53 15.19 -15.53
C MET A 119 16.96 14.02 -14.71
N VAL A 120 15.64 13.87 -14.71
CA VAL A 120 14.96 12.74 -14.07
C VAL A 120 14.31 11.89 -15.14
N ASN A 121 14.70 10.63 -15.20
CA ASN A 121 14.06 9.60 -16.02
C ASN A 121 13.22 8.69 -15.12
N CYS A 122 11.93 8.60 -15.40
CA CYS A 122 11.02 7.68 -14.71
C CYS A 122 10.54 6.63 -15.69
N GLY A 123 10.83 5.37 -15.40
CA GLY A 123 10.39 4.23 -16.21
C GLY A 123 9.53 3.31 -15.40
N SER A 124 8.47 2.78 -16.02
CA SER A 124 7.59 1.79 -15.41
C SER A 124 7.41 0.62 -16.38
N ARG A 125 7.39 -0.60 -15.84
CA ARG A 125 7.13 -1.80 -16.61
C ARG A 125 6.10 -2.65 -15.89
N ALA A 126 5.05 -3.06 -16.61
CA ALA A 126 4.01 -3.95 -16.12
C ALA A 126 3.78 -5.09 -17.13
N ILE A 127 3.43 -6.27 -16.59
CA ILE A 127 2.88 -7.38 -17.37
C ILE A 127 1.38 -7.36 -17.11
N TRP A 128 0.61 -7.13 -18.16
CA TRP A 128 -0.83 -6.95 -18.08
C TRP A 128 -1.55 -7.49 -19.30
N CYS A 129 -2.88 -7.49 -19.27
CA CYS A 129 -3.71 -7.84 -20.41
C CYS A 129 -3.92 -6.59 -21.29
N PRO A 130 -3.39 -6.55 -22.54
CA PRO A 130 -3.49 -5.35 -23.38
C PRO A 130 -4.91 -4.96 -23.76
N THR A 131 -5.86 -5.89 -23.68
CA THR A 131 -7.25 -5.69 -24.06
C THR A 131 -8.10 -5.04 -22.97
N SER A 132 -7.73 -5.22 -21.69
CA SER A 132 -8.51 -4.75 -20.54
C SER A 132 -7.75 -3.75 -19.68
N ASP A 133 -6.43 -3.92 -19.55
CA ASP A 133 -5.61 -3.11 -18.69
C ASP A 133 -5.07 -1.88 -19.42
N THR A 134 -4.88 -0.81 -18.68
CA THR A 134 -4.34 0.43 -19.25
C THR A 134 -3.69 1.30 -18.17
N PHE A 135 -2.98 2.34 -18.62
CA PHE A 135 -2.44 3.37 -17.74
C PHE A 135 -2.61 4.76 -18.36
N THR A 136 -2.52 5.76 -17.53
CA THR A 136 -2.42 7.15 -17.94
C THR A 136 -1.38 7.85 -17.07
N GLU A 137 -0.70 8.84 -17.63
CA GLU A 137 0.33 9.61 -16.95
C GLU A 137 0.10 11.09 -17.16
N TYR A 138 0.52 11.89 -16.17
CA TYR A 138 0.54 13.32 -16.26
C TYR A 138 1.83 13.86 -15.62
N ILE A 139 2.52 14.75 -16.32
CA ILE A 139 3.75 15.41 -15.87
C ILE A 139 3.47 16.88 -15.66
N TYR A 140 3.65 17.35 -14.43
CA TYR A 140 3.51 18.74 -14.04
C TYR A 140 4.89 19.34 -13.77
N LYS A 141 5.06 20.62 -14.10
CA LYS A 141 6.27 21.39 -13.77
C LYS A 141 5.91 22.83 -13.44
N ASN A 142 6.51 23.36 -12.38
CA ASN A 142 6.50 24.77 -12.06
C ASN A 142 7.95 25.30 -11.92
N ARG A 143 8.15 26.47 -11.32
CA ARG A 143 9.50 27.07 -11.15
C ARG A 143 10.39 26.31 -10.16
N SER A 144 9.83 25.55 -9.24
CA SER A 144 10.52 24.98 -8.08
C SER A 144 10.52 23.45 -8.08
N LEU A 145 9.47 22.83 -8.61
CA LEU A 145 9.27 21.37 -8.55
C LEU A 145 8.76 20.80 -9.88
N PHE A 146 8.95 19.50 -10.02
CA PHE A 146 8.21 18.68 -10.99
C PHE A 146 7.41 17.60 -10.26
N ALA A 147 6.33 17.16 -10.86
CA ALA A 147 5.57 16.02 -10.40
C ALA A 147 5.30 15.06 -11.56
N VAL A 148 5.45 13.77 -11.31
CA VAL A 148 5.09 12.69 -12.23
C VAL A 148 4.00 11.88 -11.58
N CYS A 149 2.83 11.82 -12.22
CA CYS A 149 1.69 11.05 -11.76
C CYS A 149 1.39 9.96 -12.78
N ILE A 150 1.40 8.69 -12.35
CA ILE A 150 1.07 7.54 -13.18
C ILE A 150 -0.07 6.78 -12.51
N LEU A 151 -1.12 6.52 -13.26
CA LEU A 151 -2.26 5.75 -12.80
C LEU A 151 -2.42 4.50 -13.67
N PHE A 152 -2.33 3.33 -13.03
CA PHE A 152 -2.61 2.05 -13.66
C PHE A 152 -4.04 1.64 -13.32
N ALA A 153 -4.77 1.17 -14.32
CA ALA A 153 -6.08 0.57 -14.19
C ALA A 153 -5.99 -0.89 -14.65
N VAL A 154 -6.05 -1.80 -13.69
CA VAL A 154 -5.93 -3.24 -13.92
C VAL A 154 -7.28 -3.89 -13.68
N TYR A 155 -7.78 -4.61 -14.68
CA TYR A 155 -9.05 -5.31 -14.59
C TYR A 155 -8.94 -6.52 -13.68
N LYS A 156 -9.95 -6.71 -12.84
CA LYS A 156 -10.04 -7.84 -11.92
C LYS A 156 -11.08 -8.81 -12.46
N GLU A 157 -10.62 -9.92 -12.99
CA GLU A 157 -11.46 -11.05 -13.46
C GLU A 157 -12.32 -11.66 -12.34
#